data_d89a17065ea73ab8e9f884ebc8b0a133
#
_entry.id   d89a17065ea73ab8e9f884ebc8b0a133
#
_cell.length_a   1.000
_cell.length_b   1.000
_cell.length_c   1.000
_cell.angle_alpha   90.00
_cell.angle_beta   90.00
_cell.angle_gamma   90.00
#
_symmetry.space_group_name_H-M   'P 1'
#
loop_
_entity.id
_entity.type
_entity.pdbx_description
1 polymer ?
#
loop_
_entity_poly.entity_id
_entity_poly.type
_entity_poly.pdbx_seq_one_letter_code
_entity_poly.pdbx_strand_id
1 'polypeptide(L)'
;MTMQTRVARIHEYGDFDVIRIETDALPDPGPGEVILKQGAAAIHFADSYMRQGRYFLKPPLPTVLGLEGVGTIAAVGDGVADYTEGDRAAYLFNVGAYADARVVPAEALYVPPVDLDDATVVAAFVRTMTAQYLLRQLYPVASGETILVHSAAGGMGSLLTQWATSLGAKVVGTVSSPDKFLTAEENGCAHVIDYTKEDFADQVLDITGGAGVPVVYDAVGADAYEGNLRALAPRGWFVNYGHASGPPPIDALELNQKSLIFTKASMKDCVATPEEKAAMMEEVVAVIADGTVKLNITGRYELACIGEAHAALDSRTTTGALVTVFED
;
A
#
# COMPACT_ATOMS: atom_id res chain seq x y z
N MET A 1 -9.41 9.97 -34.95
CA MET A 1 -8.05 9.32 -34.93
C MET A 1 -7.97 8.53 -33.64
N THR A 2 -7.63 7.26 -33.71
CA THR A 2 -7.46 6.43 -32.51
C THR A 2 -6.30 6.98 -31.69
N MET A 3 -6.54 7.30 -30.42
CA MET A 3 -5.51 7.76 -29.50
C MET A 3 -4.45 6.66 -29.33
N GLN A 4 -3.18 7.03 -29.27
CA GLN A 4 -2.09 6.12 -28.92
C GLN A 4 -1.71 6.32 -27.46
N THR A 5 -1.39 5.25 -26.76
CA THR A 5 -0.98 5.28 -25.35
C THR A 5 0.24 4.39 -25.15
N ARG A 6 1.26 4.88 -24.44
CA ARG A 6 2.36 4.02 -23.99
C ARG A 6 1.89 3.26 -22.75
N VAL A 7 2.32 2.03 -22.63
CA VAL A 7 1.97 1.15 -21.50
C VAL A 7 3.19 0.38 -21.02
N ALA A 8 3.27 0.11 -19.72
CA ALA A 8 4.25 -0.81 -19.17
C ALA A 8 3.59 -2.20 -18.98
N ARG A 9 3.94 -3.14 -19.83
CA ARG A 9 3.31 -4.46 -19.96
C ARG A 9 4.29 -5.57 -19.59
N ILE A 10 3.74 -6.66 -19.06
CA ILE A 10 4.44 -7.94 -18.93
C ILE A 10 3.76 -9.01 -19.79
N HIS A 11 4.58 -9.87 -20.43
CA HIS A 11 4.14 -11.02 -21.21
C HIS A 11 4.33 -12.33 -20.47
N GLU A 12 5.15 -12.33 -19.44
CA GLU A 12 5.45 -13.44 -18.54
C GLU A 12 5.69 -12.92 -17.12
N TYR A 13 5.53 -13.79 -16.15
CA TYR A 13 5.91 -13.47 -14.77
C TYR A 13 7.42 -13.55 -14.61
N GLY A 14 7.99 -12.63 -13.82
CA GLY A 14 9.45 -12.61 -13.61
C GLY A 14 9.94 -11.44 -12.78
N ASP A 15 11.22 -11.14 -12.93
CA ASP A 15 11.86 -10.02 -12.27
C ASP A 15 11.55 -8.69 -12.99
N PHE A 16 12.07 -7.59 -12.51
CA PHE A 16 11.73 -6.25 -13.04
C PHE A 16 12.03 -6.06 -14.53
N ASP A 17 12.95 -6.84 -15.08
CA ASP A 17 13.35 -6.82 -16.49
C ASP A 17 12.32 -7.42 -17.47
N VAL A 18 11.24 -8.08 -16.97
CA VAL A 18 10.14 -8.55 -17.83
C VAL A 18 9.19 -7.42 -18.23
N ILE A 19 9.31 -6.23 -17.62
CA ILE A 19 8.48 -5.07 -17.95
C ILE A 19 8.94 -4.49 -19.30
N ARG A 20 7.99 -4.36 -20.24
CA ARG A 20 8.20 -3.78 -21.58
C ARG A 20 7.38 -2.52 -21.74
N ILE A 21 7.99 -1.47 -22.27
CA ILE A 21 7.25 -0.27 -22.69
C ILE A 21 6.80 -0.49 -24.14
N GLU A 22 5.50 -0.45 -24.33
CA GLU A 22 4.85 -0.69 -25.62
C GLU A 22 3.90 0.46 -25.94
N THR A 23 3.45 0.54 -27.18
CA THR A 23 2.45 1.51 -27.62
C THR A 23 1.22 0.76 -28.12
N ASP A 24 0.07 1.07 -27.53
CA ASP A 24 -1.24 0.53 -27.90
C ASP A 24 -2.10 1.59 -28.60
N ALA A 25 -2.99 1.11 -29.44
CA ALA A 25 -4.12 1.91 -29.88
C ALA A 25 -5.19 1.90 -28.77
N LEU A 26 -5.52 3.05 -28.23
CA LEU A 26 -6.54 3.19 -27.20
C LEU A 26 -7.92 3.22 -27.87
N PRO A 27 -8.85 2.30 -27.54
CA PRO A 27 -10.20 2.33 -28.09
C PRO A 27 -10.98 3.53 -27.54
N ASP A 28 -12.02 3.95 -28.27
CA ASP A 28 -12.99 4.89 -27.73
C ASP A 28 -13.71 4.27 -26.51
N PRO A 29 -14.13 5.07 -25.52
CA PRO A 29 -14.77 4.53 -24.31
C PRO A 29 -16.14 3.95 -24.67
N GLY A 30 -16.41 2.75 -24.18
CA GLY A 30 -17.71 2.10 -24.26
C GLY A 30 -18.76 2.74 -23.34
N PRO A 31 -20.04 2.25 -23.39
CA PRO A 31 -21.06 2.72 -22.45
C PRO A 31 -20.64 2.51 -20.99
N GLY A 32 -20.76 3.55 -20.17
CA GLY A 32 -20.35 3.53 -18.75
C GLY A 32 -18.85 3.65 -18.51
N GLU A 33 -18.04 3.91 -19.54
CA GLU A 33 -16.60 4.04 -19.45
C GLU A 33 -16.12 5.45 -19.76
N VAL A 34 -14.91 5.77 -19.30
CA VAL A 34 -14.22 7.01 -19.67
C VAL A 34 -12.80 6.70 -20.15
N ILE A 35 -12.20 7.60 -20.91
CA ILE A 35 -10.75 7.65 -21.10
C ILE A 35 -10.18 8.58 -20.05
N LEU A 36 -9.27 8.06 -19.20
CA LEU A 36 -8.49 8.83 -18.24
C LEU A 36 -7.06 9.00 -18.77
N LYS A 37 -6.63 10.24 -19.01
CA LYS A 37 -5.22 10.60 -19.21
C LYS A 37 -4.58 10.70 -17.85
N GLN A 38 -3.57 9.86 -17.60
CA GLN A 38 -2.93 9.76 -16.28
C GLN A 38 -2.05 10.98 -15.98
N GLY A 39 -2.15 11.50 -14.75
CA GLY A 39 -1.21 12.47 -14.18
C GLY A 39 -0.20 11.77 -13.29
N ALA A 40 -0.65 10.76 -12.51
CA ALA A 40 0.22 9.92 -11.70
C ALA A 40 -0.36 8.52 -11.47
N ALA A 41 0.50 7.54 -11.16
CA ALA A 41 0.11 6.23 -10.67
C ALA A 41 1.04 5.81 -9.50
N ALA A 42 0.48 5.06 -8.56
CA ALA A 42 1.26 4.54 -7.43
C ALA A 42 2.11 3.34 -7.85
N ILE A 43 3.20 3.13 -7.12
CA ILE A 43 4.02 1.93 -7.22
C ILE A 43 3.97 1.22 -5.87
N HIS A 44 3.33 0.04 -5.86
CA HIS A 44 3.09 -0.76 -4.65
C HIS A 44 3.83 -2.09 -4.70
N PHE A 45 4.12 -2.68 -3.53
CA PHE A 45 4.57 -4.07 -3.47
C PHE A 45 3.58 -5.05 -4.09
N ALA A 46 2.28 -4.73 -4.08
CA ALA A 46 1.26 -5.51 -4.77
C ALA A 46 1.52 -5.63 -6.27
N ASP A 47 2.01 -4.56 -6.92
CA ASP A 47 2.39 -4.56 -8.34
C ASP A 47 3.61 -5.46 -8.58
N SER A 48 4.61 -5.41 -7.70
CA SER A 48 5.77 -6.31 -7.75
C SER A 48 5.35 -7.78 -7.56
N TYR A 49 4.49 -8.07 -6.58
CA TYR A 49 3.96 -9.42 -6.39
C TYR A 49 3.14 -9.91 -7.59
N MET A 50 2.36 -9.03 -8.22
CA MET A 50 1.62 -9.32 -9.44
C MET A 50 2.55 -9.66 -10.59
N ARG A 51 3.57 -8.82 -10.81
CA ARG A 51 4.62 -9.04 -11.81
C ARG A 51 5.32 -10.40 -11.63
N GLN A 52 5.58 -10.79 -10.37
CA GLN A 52 6.22 -12.06 -10.01
C GLN A 52 5.26 -13.26 -10.02
N GLY A 53 3.96 -13.06 -10.30
CA GLY A 53 2.95 -14.12 -10.21
C GLY A 53 2.66 -14.63 -8.79
N ARG A 54 3.05 -13.86 -7.77
CA ARG A 54 2.95 -14.21 -6.34
C ARG A 54 1.79 -13.52 -5.62
N TYR A 55 1.01 -12.71 -6.33
CA TYR A 55 -0.16 -12.04 -5.77
C TYR A 55 -1.41 -12.90 -5.92
N PHE A 56 -2.42 -12.68 -5.08
CA PHE A 56 -3.69 -13.41 -5.18
C PHE A 56 -4.47 -13.03 -6.47
N LEU A 57 -4.34 -11.77 -6.90
CA LEU A 57 -4.86 -11.31 -8.18
C LEU A 57 -3.82 -11.58 -9.27
N LYS A 58 -4.19 -12.46 -10.21
CA LYS A 58 -3.35 -12.83 -11.36
C LYS A 58 -4.10 -12.49 -12.65
N PRO A 59 -3.95 -11.27 -13.17
CA PRO A 59 -4.56 -10.91 -14.44
C PRO A 59 -3.97 -11.79 -15.57
N PRO A 60 -4.77 -12.11 -16.59
CA PRO A 60 -4.28 -12.87 -17.74
C PRO A 60 -3.14 -12.14 -18.44
N LEU A 61 -2.13 -12.88 -18.87
CA LEU A 61 -1.01 -12.35 -19.64
C LEU A 61 -1.34 -12.30 -21.14
N PRO A 62 -0.88 -11.29 -21.90
CA PRO A 62 -0.11 -10.14 -21.44
C PRO A 62 -0.96 -9.13 -20.67
N THR A 63 -0.37 -8.43 -19.70
CA THR A 63 -1.09 -7.46 -18.88
C THR A 63 -0.28 -6.20 -18.63
N VAL A 64 -0.96 -5.06 -18.53
CA VAL A 64 -0.40 -3.79 -18.04
C VAL A 64 -0.53 -3.77 -16.53
N LEU A 65 0.54 -3.43 -15.82
CA LEU A 65 0.57 -3.40 -14.36
C LEU A 65 0.04 -2.06 -13.79
N GLY A 66 0.06 -1.95 -12.47
CA GLY A 66 -0.37 -0.77 -11.70
C GLY A 66 -1.82 -0.88 -11.24
N LEU A 67 -2.08 -0.55 -9.98
CA LEU A 67 -3.38 -0.73 -9.31
C LEU A 67 -4.12 0.57 -9.02
N GLU A 68 -3.43 1.69 -9.00
CA GLU A 68 -3.94 2.98 -8.56
C GLU A 68 -3.44 4.08 -9.48
N GLY A 69 -4.33 4.97 -9.87
CA GLY A 69 -4.00 6.11 -10.71
C GLY A 69 -4.94 7.28 -10.51
N VAL A 70 -4.49 8.44 -10.96
CA VAL A 70 -5.22 9.71 -10.98
C VAL A 70 -4.89 10.45 -12.28
N GLY A 71 -5.83 11.22 -12.77
CA GLY A 71 -5.60 12.02 -13.97
C GLY A 71 -6.82 12.83 -14.35
N THR A 72 -6.86 13.20 -15.63
CA THR A 72 -7.93 14.01 -16.22
C THR A 72 -8.73 13.19 -17.23
N ILE A 73 -10.03 13.30 -17.21
CA ILE A 73 -10.92 12.63 -18.14
C ILE A 73 -10.77 13.28 -19.53
N ALA A 74 -10.37 12.49 -20.51
CA ALA A 74 -10.15 12.93 -21.88
C ALA A 74 -11.32 12.62 -22.83
N ALA A 75 -12.16 11.64 -22.49
CA ALA A 75 -13.37 11.31 -23.20
C ALA A 75 -14.35 10.55 -22.31
N VAL A 76 -15.64 10.67 -22.61
CA VAL A 76 -16.72 10.05 -21.85
C VAL A 76 -17.58 9.21 -22.78
N GLY A 77 -17.85 7.97 -22.39
CA GLY A 77 -18.74 7.06 -23.10
C GLY A 77 -20.21 7.28 -22.78
N ASP A 78 -21.08 6.64 -23.55
CA ASP A 78 -22.53 6.76 -23.39
C ASP A 78 -22.98 6.34 -21.97
N GLY A 79 -23.94 7.09 -21.41
CA GLY A 79 -24.56 6.76 -20.11
C GLY A 79 -23.76 7.17 -18.89
N VAL A 80 -22.58 7.75 -19.01
CA VAL A 80 -21.84 8.34 -17.89
C VAL A 80 -22.44 9.72 -17.59
N ALA A 81 -22.96 9.90 -16.37
CA ALA A 81 -23.64 11.14 -15.95
C ALA A 81 -22.83 11.96 -14.92
N ASP A 82 -21.94 11.30 -14.18
CA ASP A 82 -21.26 11.89 -13.02
C ASP A 82 -19.94 12.57 -13.38
N TYR A 83 -19.48 12.44 -14.64
CA TYR A 83 -18.20 12.95 -15.11
C TYR A 83 -18.32 13.58 -16.50
N THR A 84 -17.46 14.57 -16.74
CA THR A 84 -17.29 15.26 -18.02
C THR A 84 -15.82 15.34 -18.44
N GLU A 85 -15.56 15.61 -19.73
CA GLU A 85 -14.19 15.89 -20.18
C GLU A 85 -13.58 17.07 -19.41
N GLY A 86 -12.34 16.90 -18.98
CA GLY A 86 -11.61 17.88 -18.16
C GLY A 86 -11.74 17.65 -16.65
N ASP A 87 -12.66 16.80 -16.20
CA ASP A 87 -12.78 16.47 -14.78
C ASP A 87 -11.57 15.68 -14.29
N ARG A 88 -11.13 15.99 -13.07
CA ARG A 88 -10.10 15.25 -12.39
C ARG A 88 -10.70 14.05 -11.68
N ALA A 89 -10.16 12.85 -11.92
CA ALA A 89 -10.65 11.63 -11.32
C ALA A 89 -9.51 10.68 -10.94
N ALA A 90 -9.76 9.83 -9.96
CA ALA A 90 -8.83 8.80 -9.52
C ALA A 90 -9.55 7.46 -9.37
N TYR A 91 -8.79 6.37 -9.36
CA TYR A 91 -9.30 5.01 -9.17
C TYR A 91 -8.35 4.18 -8.32
N LEU A 92 -8.91 3.15 -7.67
CA LEU A 92 -8.21 2.22 -6.79
C LEU A 92 -8.50 0.77 -7.25
N PHE A 93 -7.49 -0.10 -7.11
CA PHE A 93 -7.59 -1.55 -7.38
C PHE A 93 -8.08 -1.90 -8.80
N ASN A 94 -7.83 -1.05 -9.77
CA ASN A 94 -8.17 -1.27 -11.17
C ASN A 94 -6.88 -1.43 -11.98
N VAL A 95 -6.48 -2.68 -12.27
CA VAL A 95 -5.21 -3.03 -12.94
C VAL A 95 -5.06 -2.33 -14.28
N GLY A 96 -3.84 -1.85 -14.58
CA GLY A 96 -3.49 -1.17 -15.82
C GLY A 96 -3.12 0.30 -15.64
N ALA A 97 -2.73 0.73 -14.43
CA ALA A 97 -2.38 2.11 -14.14
C ALA A 97 -1.07 2.58 -14.80
N TYR A 98 -0.21 1.68 -15.24
CA TYR A 98 1.04 2.05 -15.90
C TYR A 98 0.83 2.27 -17.42
N ALA A 99 0.08 3.31 -17.73
CA ALA A 99 -0.26 3.74 -19.08
C ALA A 99 -0.39 5.27 -19.13
N ASP A 100 -0.02 5.92 -20.23
CA ASP A 100 -0.23 7.38 -20.38
C ASP A 100 -1.71 7.74 -20.35
N ALA A 101 -2.55 6.90 -20.95
CA ALA A 101 -4.01 7.00 -20.92
C ALA A 101 -4.63 5.61 -21.00
N ARG A 102 -5.81 5.45 -20.43
CA ARG A 102 -6.52 4.17 -20.42
C ARG A 102 -8.04 4.34 -20.36
N VAL A 103 -8.76 3.31 -20.76
CA VAL A 103 -10.20 3.19 -20.50
C VAL A 103 -10.40 2.69 -19.06
N VAL A 104 -11.34 3.33 -18.35
CA VAL A 104 -11.71 2.99 -16.97
C VAL A 104 -13.23 3.00 -16.84
N PRO A 105 -13.86 2.02 -16.16
CA PRO A 105 -15.27 2.12 -15.81
C PRO A 105 -15.53 3.34 -14.92
N ALA A 106 -16.53 4.15 -15.26
CA ALA A 106 -16.85 5.37 -14.50
C ALA A 106 -17.21 5.07 -13.03
N GLU A 107 -17.83 3.92 -12.76
CA GLU A 107 -18.18 3.45 -11.41
C GLU A 107 -16.93 3.17 -10.52
N ALA A 108 -15.77 2.92 -11.13
CA ALA A 108 -14.52 2.70 -10.40
C ALA A 108 -13.87 4.01 -9.96
N LEU A 109 -14.31 5.14 -10.47
CA LEU A 109 -13.73 6.44 -10.23
C LEU A 109 -14.23 7.08 -8.92
N TYR A 110 -13.41 7.96 -8.38
CA TYR A 110 -13.78 8.91 -7.33
C TYR A 110 -13.12 10.26 -7.61
N VAL A 111 -13.69 11.33 -7.05
CA VAL A 111 -13.12 12.68 -7.15
C VAL A 111 -12.10 12.85 -6.03
N PRO A 112 -10.80 13.01 -6.34
CA PRO A 112 -9.78 13.22 -5.33
C PRO A 112 -9.88 14.65 -4.76
N PRO A 113 -9.38 14.89 -3.51
CA PRO A 113 -9.33 16.22 -2.94
C PRO A 113 -8.58 17.20 -3.85
N VAL A 114 -9.14 18.40 -4.01
CA VAL A 114 -8.61 19.42 -4.92
C VAL A 114 -7.26 20.00 -4.48
N ASP A 115 -7.00 19.98 -3.18
CA ASP A 115 -5.80 20.55 -2.56
C ASP A 115 -4.57 19.63 -2.65
N LEU A 116 -4.76 18.38 -3.09
CA LEU A 116 -3.67 17.41 -3.25
C LEU A 116 -3.25 17.31 -4.72
N ASP A 117 -1.95 17.35 -4.99
CA ASP A 117 -1.41 17.04 -6.30
C ASP A 117 -1.59 15.55 -6.64
N ASP A 118 -1.46 15.20 -7.92
CA ASP A 118 -1.68 13.83 -8.41
C ASP A 118 -0.73 12.82 -7.76
N ALA A 119 0.54 13.19 -7.61
CA ALA A 119 1.51 12.31 -6.98
C ALA A 119 1.17 12.04 -5.50
N THR A 120 0.68 13.05 -4.79
CA THR A 120 0.22 12.94 -3.40
C THR A 120 -1.03 12.07 -3.32
N VAL A 121 -1.99 12.23 -4.21
CA VAL A 121 -3.20 11.37 -4.24
C VAL A 121 -2.81 9.90 -4.33
N VAL A 122 -2.04 9.50 -5.34
CA VAL A 122 -1.67 8.08 -5.52
C VAL A 122 -0.67 7.57 -4.48
N ALA A 123 0.11 8.44 -3.87
CA ALA A 123 0.94 8.05 -2.73
C ALA A 123 0.11 7.74 -1.49
N ALA A 124 -1.01 8.48 -1.31
CA ALA A 124 -1.78 8.54 -0.08
C ALA A 124 -2.85 7.43 0.03
N PHE A 125 -3.75 7.36 -0.95
CA PHE A 125 -5.07 6.79 -0.69
C PHE A 125 -5.04 5.29 -0.36
N VAL A 126 -4.54 4.41 -1.24
CA VAL A 126 -4.49 2.96 -0.97
C VAL A 126 -3.71 2.66 0.31
N ARG A 127 -2.62 3.39 0.56
CA ARG A 127 -1.80 3.17 1.76
C ARG A 127 -2.55 3.59 3.03
N THR A 128 -3.18 4.75 3.02
CA THR A 128 -3.93 5.24 4.19
C THR A 128 -5.20 4.42 4.42
N MET A 129 -5.90 3.99 3.37
CA MET A 129 -7.00 3.01 3.48
C MET A 129 -6.52 1.69 4.09
N THR A 130 -5.33 1.23 3.69
CA THR A 130 -4.72 0.04 4.29
C THR A 130 -4.44 0.25 5.77
N ALA A 131 -3.87 1.38 6.16
CA ALA A 131 -3.64 1.71 7.57
C ALA A 131 -4.96 1.78 8.35
N GLN A 132 -6.02 2.35 7.76
CA GLN A 132 -7.35 2.44 8.38
C GLN A 132 -7.88 1.05 8.77
N TYR A 133 -8.01 0.12 7.82
CA TYR A 133 -8.58 -1.17 8.18
C TYR A 133 -7.69 -1.98 9.12
N LEU A 134 -6.37 -1.86 9.00
CA LEU A 134 -5.44 -2.53 9.91
C LEU A 134 -5.61 -2.03 11.36
N LEU A 135 -5.65 -0.71 11.56
CA LEU A 135 -5.67 -0.06 12.88
C LEU A 135 -7.07 0.11 13.48
N ARG A 136 -8.12 0.11 12.64
CA ARG A 136 -9.47 0.48 13.06
C ARG A 136 -10.50 -0.64 12.95
N GLN A 137 -10.32 -1.56 11.99
CA GLN A 137 -11.30 -2.62 11.73
C GLN A 137 -10.81 -4.00 12.18
N LEU A 138 -9.57 -4.39 11.83
CA LEU A 138 -9.04 -5.70 12.21
C LEU A 138 -8.67 -5.76 13.68
N TYR A 139 -7.80 -4.86 14.08
CA TYR A 139 -7.43 -4.68 15.48
C TYR A 139 -7.59 -3.20 15.83
N PRO A 140 -8.72 -2.81 16.44
CA PRO A 140 -8.91 -1.44 16.87
C PRO A 140 -7.91 -1.06 17.95
N VAL A 141 -6.86 -0.33 17.54
CA VAL A 141 -5.79 0.09 18.44
C VAL A 141 -6.33 1.04 19.49
N ALA A 142 -6.06 0.74 20.76
CA ALA A 142 -6.47 1.57 21.89
C ALA A 142 -5.33 2.44 22.43
N SER A 143 -5.72 3.58 23.01
CA SER A 143 -4.76 4.48 23.65
C SER A 143 -4.02 3.80 24.81
N GLY A 144 -2.71 4.00 24.88
CA GLY A 144 -1.83 3.44 25.89
C GLY A 144 -1.27 2.04 25.57
N GLU A 145 -1.76 1.36 24.55
CA GLU A 145 -1.21 0.07 24.11
C GLU A 145 0.19 0.22 23.52
N THR A 146 1.05 -0.77 23.78
CA THR A 146 2.34 -0.91 23.10
C THR A 146 2.15 -1.91 21.95
N ILE A 147 2.41 -1.51 20.71
CA ILE A 147 2.22 -2.32 19.51
C ILE A 147 3.54 -2.46 18.74
N LEU A 148 3.67 -3.53 17.94
CA LEU A 148 4.83 -3.73 17.06
C LEU A 148 4.47 -3.47 15.61
N VAL A 149 5.26 -2.61 14.94
CA VAL A 149 5.13 -2.31 13.51
C VAL A 149 6.44 -2.63 12.81
N HIS A 150 6.43 -3.60 11.90
CA HIS A 150 7.59 -3.90 11.08
C HIS A 150 7.79 -2.90 9.95
N SER A 151 9.07 -2.68 9.58
CA SER A 151 9.46 -1.74 8.51
C SER A 151 8.92 -0.32 8.77
N ALA A 152 9.04 0.20 9.98
CA ALA A 152 8.45 1.44 10.46
C ALA A 152 8.87 2.70 9.69
N ALA A 153 10.00 2.68 8.97
CA ALA A 153 10.44 3.74 8.07
C ALA A 153 10.01 3.55 6.61
N GLY A 154 9.34 2.44 6.29
CA GLY A 154 8.81 2.16 4.94
C GLY A 154 7.48 2.88 4.66
N GLY A 155 7.03 2.88 3.40
CA GLY A 155 5.82 3.61 3.00
C GLY A 155 4.57 3.27 3.82
N MET A 156 4.30 1.99 4.10
CA MET A 156 3.18 1.58 4.94
C MET A 156 3.49 1.72 6.44
N GLY A 157 4.70 1.30 6.86
CA GLY A 157 5.10 1.36 8.26
C GLY A 157 5.07 2.78 8.82
N SER A 158 5.50 3.77 8.04
CA SER A 158 5.42 5.19 8.40
C SER A 158 3.99 5.64 8.67
N LEU A 159 3.04 5.31 7.82
CA LEU A 159 1.64 5.69 7.99
C LEU A 159 1.00 4.98 9.18
N LEU A 160 1.26 3.67 9.35
CA LEU A 160 0.79 2.92 10.51
C LEU A 160 1.31 3.51 11.81
N THR A 161 2.60 3.86 11.86
CA THR A 161 3.23 4.45 13.04
C THR A 161 2.62 5.80 13.39
N GLN A 162 2.51 6.72 12.41
CA GLN A 162 1.93 8.05 12.62
C GLN A 162 0.49 7.95 13.09
N TRP A 163 -0.34 7.15 12.43
CA TRP A 163 -1.75 7.04 12.81
C TRP A 163 -1.93 6.32 14.15
N ALA A 164 -1.23 5.21 14.41
CA ALA A 164 -1.30 4.53 15.69
C ALA A 164 -0.85 5.45 16.85
N THR A 165 0.19 6.25 16.64
CA THR A 165 0.64 7.24 17.62
C THR A 165 -0.41 8.31 17.89
N SER A 166 -1.10 8.78 16.85
CA SER A 166 -2.21 9.75 17.02
C SER A 166 -3.40 9.16 17.78
N LEU A 167 -3.61 7.84 17.72
CA LEU A 167 -4.58 7.10 18.54
C LEU A 167 -4.12 6.91 19.99
N GLY A 168 -2.89 7.34 20.32
CA GLY A 168 -2.32 7.23 21.66
C GLY A 168 -1.56 5.92 21.93
N ALA A 169 -1.27 5.12 20.93
CA ALA A 169 -0.45 3.93 21.07
C ALA A 169 1.04 4.27 21.21
N LYS A 170 1.79 3.39 21.87
CA LYS A 170 3.25 3.39 21.92
C LYS A 170 3.76 2.42 20.85
N VAL A 171 4.34 2.93 19.78
CA VAL A 171 4.81 2.10 18.68
C VAL A 171 6.24 1.67 18.89
N VAL A 172 6.48 0.35 18.91
CA VAL A 172 7.80 -0.25 18.73
C VAL A 172 7.96 -0.53 17.24
N GLY A 173 8.93 0.14 16.61
CA GLY A 173 9.17 0.02 15.17
C GLY A 173 10.42 -0.80 14.88
N THR A 174 10.41 -1.68 13.87
CA THR A 174 11.64 -2.32 13.38
C THR A 174 12.13 -1.68 12.10
N VAL A 175 13.45 -1.57 11.95
CA VAL A 175 14.14 -1.06 10.76
C VAL A 175 15.30 -1.97 10.38
N SER A 176 15.77 -1.86 9.12
CA SER A 176 16.84 -2.70 8.56
C SER A 176 18.22 -2.05 8.56
N SER A 177 18.32 -0.82 9.02
CA SER A 177 19.60 -0.10 9.09
C SER A 177 19.50 1.12 10.00
N PRO A 178 20.63 1.62 10.55
CA PRO A 178 20.68 2.83 11.36
C PRO A 178 20.17 4.09 10.65
N ASP A 179 20.36 4.19 9.34
CA ASP A 179 19.93 5.35 8.54
C ASP A 179 18.41 5.57 8.57
N LYS A 180 17.65 4.51 8.93
CA LYS A 180 16.19 4.54 9.02
C LYS A 180 15.66 4.89 10.42
N PHE A 181 16.55 5.00 11.42
CA PHE A 181 16.14 5.30 12.80
C PHE A 181 15.43 6.65 12.88
N LEU A 182 16.07 7.69 12.40
CA LEU A 182 15.52 9.05 12.46
C LEU A 182 14.12 9.11 11.81
N THR A 183 13.95 8.49 10.67
CA THR A 183 12.63 8.45 10.00
C THR A 183 11.58 7.74 10.84
N ALA A 184 11.93 6.62 11.50
CA ALA A 184 11.00 5.91 12.35
C ALA A 184 10.64 6.71 13.62
N GLU A 185 11.60 7.40 14.22
CA GLU A 185 11.39 8.28 15.38
C GLU A 185 10.53 9.49 15.01
N GLU A 186 10.82 10.16 13.89
CA GLU A 186 10.03 11.29 13.37
C GLU A 186 8.59 10.89 13.04
N ASN A 187 8.35 9.64 12.65
CA ASN A 187 7.01 9.09 12.47
C ASN A 187 6.29 8.78 13.79
N GLY A 188 6.95 8.84 14.93
CA GLY A 188 6.36 8.66 16.25
C GLY A 188 6.63 7.31 16.91
N CYS A 189 7.61 6.51 16.43
CA CYS A 189 8.05 5.33 17.18
C CYS A 189 8.57 5.73 18.56
N ALA A 190 8.02 5.11 19.61
CA ALA A 190 8.52 5.25 20.97
C ALA A 190 9.85 4.49 21.17
N HIS A 191 10.03 3.41 20.41
CA HIS A 191 11.25 2.60 20.37
C HIS A 191 11.52 2.16 18.94
N VAL A 192 12.79 2.17 18.53
CA VAL A 192 13.21 1.69 17.20
C VAL A 192 14.25 0.59 17.36
N ILE A 193 14.04 -0.54 16.69
CA ILE A 193 14.90 -1.73 16.77
C ILE A 193 15.53 -2.00 15.41
N ASP A 194 16.85 -2.09 15.34
CA ASP A 194 17.56 -2.57 14.15
C ASP A 194 17.63 -4.10 14.21
N TYR A 195 16.68 -4.76 13.52
CA TYR A 195 16.58 -6.21 13.52
C TYR A 195 17.77 -6.93 12.85
N THR A 196 18.68 -6.19 12.21
CA THR A 196 19.90 -6.77 11.63
C THR A 196 21.00 -6.96 12.67
N LYS A 197 20.86 -6.31 13.83
CA LYS A 197 21.84 -6.34 14.92
C LYS A 197 21.31 -7.00 16.18
N GLU A 198 20.01 -6.91 16.41
CA GLU A 198 19.36 -7.35 17.63
C GLU A 198 18.16 -8.25 17.31
N ASP A 199 17.89 -9.21 18.19
CA ASP A 199 16.66 -9.98 18.12
C ASP A 199 15.49 -9.08 18.54
N PHE A 200 14.64 -8.73 17.60
CA PHE A 200 13.55 -7.79 17.87
C PHE A 200 12.52 -8.33 18.89
N ALA A 201 12.35 -9.66 18.95
CA ALA A 201 11.40 -10.24 19.90
C ALA A 201 11.90 -10.12 21.34
N ASP A 202 13.19 -10.32 21.58
CA ASP A 202 13.80 -10.11 22.90
C ASP A 202 13.69 -8.64 23.30
N GLN A 203 13.99 -7.70 22.41
CA GLN A 203 13.83 -6.26 22.65
C GLN A 203 12.38 -5.88 22.98
N VAL A 204 11.40 -6.42 22.23
CA VAL A 204 9.98 -6.20 22.52
C VAL A 204 9.59 -6.73 23.89
N LEU A 205 10.08 -7.91 24.27
CA LEU A 205 9.83 -8.48 25.60
C LEU A 205 10.46 -7.62 26.71
N ASP A 206 11.68 -7.12 26.52
CA ASP A 206 12.34 -6.23 27.47
C ASP A 206 11.55 -4.91 27.63
N ILE A 207 11.13 -4.28 26.54
CA ILE A 207 10.34 -3.04 26.54
C ILE A 207 9.00 -3.24 27.26
N THR A 208 8.39 -4.43 27.11
CA THR A 208 7.07 -4.74 27.69
C THR A 208 7.14 -5.45 29.05
N GLY A 209 8.34 -5.59 29.65
CA GLY A 209 8.54 -6.30 30.92
C GLY A 209 8.14 -7.77 30.86
N GLY A 210 8.32 -8.42 29.72
CA GLY A 210 7.99 -9.82 29.45
C GLY A 210 6.54 -10.08 29.05
N ALA A 211 5.68 -9.06 28.98
CA ALA A 211 4.25 -9.24 28.66
C ALA A 211 4.02 -9.51 27.17
N GLY A 212 4.89 -9.01 26.30
CA GLY A 212 4.68 -8.99 24.84
C GLY A 212 3.68 -7.92 24.40
N VAL A 213 3.45 -7.83 23.09
CA VAL A 213 2.54 -6.85 22.51
C VAL A 213 1.18 -7.49 22.13
N PRO A 214 0.06 -6.75 22.24
CA PRO A 214 -1.25 -7.27 21.86
C PRO A 214 -1.41 -7.45 20.37
N VAL A 215 -0.64 -6.72 19.54
CA VAL A 215 -0.70 -6.82 18.08
C VAL A 215 0.66 -6.59 17.45
N VAL A 216 0.93 -7.35 16.39
CA VAL A 216 2.05 -7.17 15.45
C VAL A 216 1.48 -6.88 14.07
N TYR A 217 1.90 -5.76 13.46
CA TYR A 217 1.63 -5.42 12.07
C TYR A 217 2.83 -5.82 11.19
N ASP A 218 2.66 -6.86 10.39
CA ASP A 218 3.74 -7.51 9.66
C ASP A 218 3.62 -7.36 8.14
N ALA A 219 4.63 -6.71 7.53
CA ALA A 219 4.83 -6.63 6.10
C ALA A 219 5.96 -7.56 5.60
N VAL A 220 6.71 -8.18 6.53
CA VAL A 220 7.92 -8.95 6.21
C VAL A 220 7.58 -10.37 5.80
N GLY A 221 6.83 -11.07 6.63
CA GLY A 221 6.40 -12.44 6.38
C GLY A 221 7.34 -13.51 6.95
N ALA A 222 7.91 -14.36 6.08
CA ALA A 222 8.63 -15.57 6.51
C ALA A 222 9.77 -15.28 7.49
N ASP A 223 10.62 -14.28 7.21
CA ASP A 223 11.80 -13.99 8.05
C ASP A 223 11.44 -13.45 9.44
N ALA A 224 10.25 -12.87 9.62
CA ALA A 224 9.81 -12.31 10.90
C ALA A 224 8.89 -13.28 11.69
N TYR A 225 8.50 -14.40 11.11
CA TYR A 225 7.44 -15.26 11.65
C TYR A 225 7.70 -15.72 13.10
N GLU A 226 8.83 -16.38 13.34
CA GLU A 226 9.16 -16.94 14.66
C GLU A 226 9.27 -15.82 15.72
N GLY A 227 9.92 -14.71 15.35
CA GLY A 227 10.05 -13.54 16.22
C GLY A 227 8.69 -12.93 16.56
N ASN A 228 7.75 -12.88 15.60
CA ASN A 228 6.40 -12.38 15.82
C ASN A 228 5.64 -13.22 16.85
N LEU A 229 5.74 -14.57 16.78
CA LEU A 229 5.12 -15.46 17.76
C LEU A 229 5.68 -15.24 19.18
N ARG A 230 6.99 -14.97 19.27
CA ARG A 230 7.66 -14.69 20.57
C ARG A 230 7.27 -13.34 21.13
N ALA A 231 7.22 -12.30 20.29
CA ALA A 231 6.92 -10.93 20.70
C ALA A 231 5.45 -10.72 21.12
N LEU A 232 4.53 -11.54 20.61
CA LEU A 232 3.10 -11.44 20.92
C LEU A 232 2.77 -11.87 22.35
N ALA A 233 1.89 -11.12 22.98
CA ALA A 233 1.24 -11.49 24.23
C ALA A 233 0.27 -12.69 24.02
N PRO A 234 -0.13 -13.42 25.06
CA PRO A 234 -1.22 -14.40 24.96
C PRO A 234 -2.49 -13.78 24.38
N ARG A 235 -3.11 -14.45 23.40
CA ARG A 235 -4.27 -14.00 22.61
C ARG A 235 -3.98 -12.77 21.73
N GLY A 236 -2.69 -12.50 21.46
CA GLY A 236 -2.25 -11.41 20.60
C GLY A 236 -2.61 -11.65 19.12
N TRP A 237 -2.66 -10.57 18.38
CA TRP A 237 -3.01 -10.55 16.97
C TRP A 237 -1.76 -10.47 16.09
N PHE A 238 -1.58 -11.46 15.25
CA PHE A 238 -0.60 -11.45 14.17
C PHE A 238 -1.29 -10.96 12.89
N VAL A 239 -1.18 -9.68 12.61
CA VAL A 239 -1.79 -9.03 11.44
C VAL A 239 -0.77 -8.96 10.32
N ASN A 240 -0.82 -9.90 9.37
CA ASN A 240 0.07 -9.92 8.22
C ASN A 240 -0.59 -9.21 7.03
N TYR A 241 -0.01 -8.11 6.56
CA TYR A 241 -0.48 -7.37 5.39
C TYR A 241 0.49 -7.38 4.21
N GLY A 242 1.71 -7.92 4.41
CA GLY A 242 2.72 -8.08 3.36
C GLY A 242 3.49 -9.38 3.50
N HIS A 243 4.37 -9.67 2.53
CA HIS A 243 5.20 -10.86 2.53
C HIS A 243 6.49 -10.63 1.72
N ALA A 244 7.20 -9.56 2.08
CA ALA A 244 8.42 -9.15 1.37
C ALA A 244 9.51 -10.23 1.36
N SER A 245 9.61 -11.06 2.41
CA SER A 245 10.53 -12.21 2.48
C SER A 245 9.87 -13.55 2.10
N GLY A 246 8.62 -13.53 1.65
CA GLY A 246 7.78 -14.69 1.41
C GLY A 246 6.63 -14.80 2.40
N PRO A 247 5.60 -15.62 2.11
CA PRO A 247 4.48 -15.82 3.02
C PRO A 247 4.96 -16.43 4.34
N PRO A 248 4.40 -16.01 5.49
CA PRO A 248 4.74 -16.63 6.78
C PRO A 248 4.28 -18.11 6.79
N PRO A 249 5.10 -19.02 7.33
CA PRO A 249 4.79 -20.47 7.37
C PRO A 249 3.86 -20.80 8.53
N ILE A 250 2.58 -20.39 8.44
CA ILE A 250 1.62 -20.49 9.54
C ILE A 250 1.39 -21.94 9.98
N ASP A 251 1.68 -22.21 11.27
CA ASP A 251 1.37 -23.48 11.93
C ASP A 251 0.34 -23.26 13.05
N ALA A 252 -0.78 -23.98 12.97
CA ALA A 252 -1.85 -23.89 13.95
C ALA A 252 -1.41 -24.33 15.36
N LEU A 253 -0.46 -25.27 15.48
CA LEU A 253 0.05 -25.72 16.77
C LEU A 253 0.93 -24.67 17.44
N GLU A 254 1.69 -23.90 16.65
CA GLU A 254 2.49 -22.79 17.16
C GLU A 254 1.58 -21.65 17.63
N LEU A 255 0.56 -21.28 16.85
CA LEU A 255 -0.43 -20.28 17.24
C LEU A 255 -1.17 -20.70 18.54
N ASN A 256 -1.43 -21.99 18.73
CA ASN A 256 -2.09 -22.51 19.93
C ASN A 256 -1.30 -22.29 21.23
N GLN A 257 0.04 -22.21 21.15
CA GLN A 257 0.89 -22.04 22.36
C GLN A 257 0.52 -20.78 23.18
N LYS A 258 0.07 -19.72 22.52
CA LYS A 258 -0.38 -18.48 23.15
C LYS A 258 -1.83 -18.10 22.76
N SER A 259 -2.58 -19.01 22.13
CA SER A 259 -3.95 -18.76 21.60
C SER A 259 -3.96 -17.53 20.67
N LEU A 260 -2.99 -17.44 19.77
CA LEU A 260 -2.80 -16.29 18.88
C LEU A 260 -3.87 -16.25 17.78
N ILE A 261 -4.18 -15.07 17.32
CA ILE A 261 -5.08 -14.82 16.20
C ILE A 261 -4.26 -14.39 15.01
N PHE A 262 -4.21 -15.20 13.95
CA PHE A 262 -3.60 -14.82 12.69
C PHE A 262 -4.64 -14.30 11.72
N THR A 263 -4.37 -13.18 11.08
CA THR A 263 -5.19 -12.65 10.00
C THR A 263 -4.33 -12.11 8.85
N LYS A 264 -4.82 -12.33 7.62
CA LYS A 264 -4.33 -11.74 6.40
C LYS A 264 -5.51 -11.20 5.62
N ALA A 265 -5.93 -9.99 5.97
CA ALA A 265 -7.11 -9.39 5.39
C ALA A 265 -6.87 -8.83 4.00
N SER A 266 -7.95 -8.73 3.25
CA SER A 266 -8.02 -8.03 1.97
C SER A 266 -8.85 -6.76 2.13
N MET A 267 -8.40 -5.66 1.57
CA MET A 267 -9.12 -4.39 1.62
C MET A 267 -10.55 -4.51 1.05
N LYS A 268 -10.75 -5.31 0.00
CA LYS A 268 -12.09 -5.51 -0.60
C LYS A 268 -13.14 -5.98 0.40
N ASP A 269 -12.72 -6.76 1.41
CA ASP A 269 -13.61 -7.29 2.44
C ASP A 269 -13.85 -6.27 3.56
N CYS A 270 -13.01 -5.23 3.64
CA CYS A 270 -13.13 -4.11 4.59
C CYS A 270 -13.92 -2.91 4.01
N VAL A 271 -14.25 -2.95 2.73
CA VAL A 271 -15.08 -1.96 2.00
C VAL A 271 -16.11 -2.68 1.12
N ALA A 272 -16.73 -3.72 1.67
CA ALA A 272 -17.63 -4.59 0.93
C ALA A 272 -18.95 -3.90 0.52
N THR A 273 -19.35 -2.86 1.25
CA THR A 273 -20.52 -2.05 0.93
C THR A 273 -20.15 -0.59 0.60
N PRO A 274 -21.01 0.14 -0.15
CA PRO A 274 -20.81 1.55 -0.40
C PRO A 274 -20.68 2.38 0.89
N GLU A 275 -21.43 2.04 1.93
CA GLU A 275 -21.42 2.73 3.23
C GLU A 275 -20.08 2.52 3.95
N GLU A 276 -19.55 1.30 3.97
CA GLU A 276 -18.22 1.00 4.53
C GLU A 276 -17.12 1.73 3.77
N LYS A 277 -17.20 1.76 2.42
CA LYS A 277 -16.26 2.51 1.59
C LYS A 277 -16.32 4.00 1.90
N ALA A 278 -17.52 4.58 2.01
CA ALA A 278 -17.69 6.00 2.31
C ALA A 278 -17.13 6.36 3.69
N ALA A 279 -17.44 5.57 4.72
CA ALA A 279 -16.93 5.78 6.08
C ALA A 279 -15.40 5.69 6.14
N MET A 280 -14.79 4.70 5.47
CA MET A 280 -13.33 4.60 5.37
C MET A 280 -12.74 5.82 4.67
N MET A 281 -13.32 6.25 3.55
CA MET A 281 -12.83 7.41 2.78
C MET A 281 -12.91 8.70 3.59
N GLU A 282 -13.96 8.90 4.39
CA GLU A 282 -14.09 10.05 5.28
C GLU A 282 -12.95 10.11 6.30
N GLU A 283 -12.66 9.00 7.01
CA GLU A 283 -11.51 8.93 7.94
C GLU A 283 -10.17 9.15 7.22
N VAL A 284 -9.98 8.54 6.05
CA VAL A 284 -8.75 8.66 5.25
C VAL A 284 -8.50 10.11 4.82
N VAL A 285 -9.52 10.77 4.29
CA VAL A 285 -9.42 12.18 3.89
C VAL A 285 -9.12 13.07 5.10
N ALA A 286 -9.79 12.82 6.23
CA ALA A 286 -9.61 13.61 7.45
C ALA A 286 -8.16 13.53 7.96
N VAL A 287 -7.58 12.34 8.11
CA VAL A 287 -6.22 12.18 8.66
C VAL A 287 -5.12 12.66 7.70
N ILE A 288 -5.41 12.74 6.39
CA ILE A 288 -4.52 13.36 5.41
C ILE A 288 -4.62 14.88 5.50
N ALA A 289 -5.83 15.42 5.55
CA ALA A 289 -6.08 16.86 5.54
C ALA A 289 -5.62 17.56 6.82
N ASP A 290 -5.76 16.91 7.98
CA ASP A 290 -5.32 17.47 9.29
C ASP A 290 -3.82 17.24 9.56
N GLY A 291 -3.12 16.50 8.68
CA GLY A 291 -1.70 16.19 8.80
C GLY A 291 -1.35 15.14 9.86
N THR A 292 -2.33 14.37 10.34
CA THR A 292 -2.11 13.19 11.19
C THR A 292 -1.20 12.19 10.50
N VAL A 293 -1.41 11.96 9.20
CA VAL A 293 -0.48 11.20 8.35
C VAL A 293 0.18 12.12 7.33
N LYS A 294 1.50 12.08 7.30
CA LYS A 294 2.32 12.81 6.33
C LYS A 294 2.96 11.82 5.38
N LEU A 295 2.80 12.11 4.10
CA LEU A 295 3.29 11.25 3.04
C LEU A 295 4.65 11.73 2.56
N ASN A 296 5.61 10.84 2.57
CA ASN A 296 6.91 11.10 2.02
C ASN A 296 7.04 10.36 0.67
N ILE A 297 7.05 11.12 -0.44
CA ILE A 297 7.33 10.59 -1.78
C ILE A 297 8.83 10.66 -1.99
N THR A 298 9.49 9.51 -1.97
CA THR A 298 10.95 9.41 -2.06
C THR A 298 11.45 9.05 -3.47
N GLY A 299 10.56 8.65 -4.37
CA GLY A 299 10.90 8.39 -5.77
C GLY A 299 9.76 8.78 -6.71
N ARG A 300 10.11 9.56 -7.74
CA ARG A 300 9.25 9.90 -8.87
C ARG A 300 9.90 9.36 -10.13
N TYR A 301 9.18 8.53 -10.86
CA TYR A 301 9.68 7.84 -12.05
C TYR A 301 8.79 8.18 -13.24
N GLU A 302 9.41 8.33 -14.41
CA GLU A 302 8.68 8.32 -15.67
C GLU A 302 8.21 6.90 -16.00
N LEU A 303 7.19 6.76 -16.84
CA LEU A 303 6.70 5.44 -17.29
C LEU A 303 7.82 4.59 -17.89
N ALA A 304 8.74 5.19 -18.62
CA ALA A 304 9.88 4.49 -19.22
C ALA A 304 10.83 3.87 -18.19
N CYS A 305 10.87 4.41 -16.97
CA CYS A 305 11.74 3.98 -15.87
C CYS A 305 11.01 3.08 -14.85
N ILE A 306 9.80 2.60 -15.15
CA ILE A 306 9.00 1.82 -14.19
C ILE A 306 9.70 0.52 -13.74
N GLY A 307 10.52 -0.09 -14.61
CA GLY A 307 11.35 -1.25 -14.25
C GLY A 307 12.38 -0.91 -13.17
N GLU A 308 13.02 0.25 -13.24
CA GLU A 308 13.96 0.74 -12.22
C GLU A 308 13.25 1.00 -10.89
N ALA A 309 12.03 1.54 -10.94
CA ALA A 309 11.21 1.76 -9.76
C ALA A 309 10.84 0.43 -9.05
N HIS A 310 10.50 -0.61 -9.83
CA HIS A 310 10.27 -1.95 -9.30
C HIS A 310 11.55 -2.55 -8.71
N ALA A 311 12.70 -2.39 -9.34
CA ALA A 311 14.00 -2.84 -8.81
C ALA A 311 14.32 -2.13 -7.48
N ALA A 312 14.10 -0.82 -7.40
CA ALA A 312 14.30 -0.05 -6.18
C ALA A 312 13.38 -0.53 -5.05
N LEU A 313 12.10 -0.81 -5.35
CA LEU A 313 11.15 -1.34 -4.38
C LEU A 313 11.58 -2.73 -3.87
N ASP A 314 11.94 -3.64 -4.78
CA ASP A 314 12.31 -5.01 -4.45
C ASP A 314 13.62 -5.08 -3.65
N SER A 315 14.53 -4.10 -3.80
CA SER A 315 15.78 -3.99 -3.03
C SER A 315 15.54 -3.71 -1.53
N ARG A 316 14.32 -3.28 -1.13
CA ARG A 316 13.94 -2.90 0.25
C ARG A 316 14.79 -1.76 0.83
N THR A 317 15.52 -1.03 0.00
CA THR A 317 16.34 0.11 0.44
C THR A 317 15.56 1.42 0.48
N THR A 318 14.40 1.47 -0.18
CA THR A 318 13.55 2.67 -0.26
C THR A 318 12.88 2.97 1.08
N THR A 319 12.66 4.27 1.33
CA THR A 319 11.79 4.78 2.39
C THR A 319 10.61 5.52 1.74
N GLY A 320 9.46 5.64 2.42
CA GLY A 320 8.33 6.39 1.88
C GLY A 320 7.64 5.73 0.67
N ALA A 321 7.01 6.55 -0.17
CA ALA A 321 6.24 6.13 -1.34
C ALA A 321 7.01 6.33 -2.65
N LEU A 322 6.84 5.40 -3.59
CA LEU A 322 7.26 5.55 -4.99
C LEU A 322 6.02 5.80 -5.85
N VAL A 323 6.16 6.68 -6.84
CA VAL A 323 5.11 7.00 -7.80
C VAL A 323 5.69 7.11 -9.21
N THR A 324 4.88 6.79 -10.22
CA THR A 324 5.15 7.21 -11.59
C THR A 324 4.36 8.47 -11.90
N VAL A 325 4.98 9.38 -12.64
CA VAL A 325 4.37 10.64 -13.10
C VAL A 325 4.38 10.64 -14.61
N PHE A 326 3.31 11.17 -15.18
CA PHE A 326 3.14 11.26 -16.62
C PHE A 326 3.25 12.72 -17.03
N GLU A 327 4.04 12.99 -18.06
CA GLU A 327 4.16 14.33 -18.62
C GLU A 327 2.96 14.64 -19.55
N ASP A 328 2.60 15.92 -19.65
CA ASP A 328 1.52 16.42 -20.50
C ASP A 328 1.79 16.25 -22.02
#